data_399646f0a47e4bcc123594fc729bd35f
#
_entry.id   399646f0a47e4bcc123594fc729bd35f
#
_cell.length_a   1.000
_cell.length_b   1.000
_cell.length_c   1.000
_cell.angle_alpha   90.00
_cell.angle_beta   90.00
_cell.angle_gamma   90.00
#
_symmetry.space_group_name_H-M   'P 1'
#
loop_
_entity.id
_entity.type
_entity.pdbx_description
1 polymer ?
#
loop_
_entity_poly.entity_id
_entity_poly.type
_entity_poly.pdbx_seq_one_letter_code
_entity_poly.pdbx_strand_id
1 'polypeptide(L)'
;MTYRAIYSDIDGTLLNRAHRMSLRTLAITRRLAQAGIPIILVSARPPLAITPFTDAIGGKQPLIAFNGALILDGDLNELYSVTLDDADLHSLETLLENDLAITSINYYQGTHWYSPDPDNFWTVQEGDITGLRATKRPATLTNVHKILVMGDAPLIRALQERLKPQFPHLEIHRSKDEYLEIVNKRATKAQAIAFMGERLGVPAAESVAFGDNYNDLDMLRYAGYSVAMGNAPDDIKAECSIVTAPNDEDGLAQVLERLFPA
;
A
#
# COMPACT_ATOMS: atom_id res chain seq x y z
N MET A 1 20.58 13.60 -15.03
CA MET A 1 20.03 13.79 -13.66
C MET A 1 20.34 12.53 -12.87
N THR A 2 20.75 12.66 -11.65
CA THR A 2 21.05 11.49 -10.79
C THR A 2 19.87 11.31 -9.84
N TYR A 3 19.13 10.23 -9.98
CA TYR A 3 18.06 9.90 -9.04
C TYR A 3 18.63 9.34 -7.74
N ARG A 4 18.00 9.67 -6.60
CA ARG A 4 18.52 9.40 -5.25
C ARG A 4 17.55 8.66 -4.36
N ALA A 5 16.29 8.49 -4.77
CA ALA A 5 15.31 7.66 -4.09
C ALA A 5 14.40 6.97 -5.11
N ILE A 6 13.99 5.76 -4.78
CA ILE A 6 13.11 4.92 -5.60
C ILE A 6 11.89 4.56 -4.76
N TYR A 7 10.70 4.84 -5.29
CA TYR A 7 9.42 4.47 -4.73
C TYR A 7 8.75 3.45 -5.64
N SER A 8 8.30 2.35 -5.09
CA SER A 8 7.68 1.29 -5.89
C SER A 8 6.41 0.79 -5.23
N ASP A 9 5.32 0.75 -5.98
CA ASP A 9 4.21 -0.11 -5.62
C ASP A 9 4.66 -1.58 -5.65
N ILE A 10 3.87 -2.46 -5.03
CA ILE A 10 4.19 -3.88 -4.85
C ILE A 10 3.42 -4.75 -5.85
N ASP A 11 2.09 -4.73 -5.79
CA ASP A 11 1.24 -5.66 -6.51
C ASP A 11 1.00 -5.18 -7.95
N GLY A 12 1.48 -5.92 -8.94
CA GLY A 12 1.42 -5.50 -10.33
C GLY A 12 2.61 -4.64 -10.78
N THR A 13 3.51 -4.28 -9.85
CA THR A 13 4.70 -3.46 -10.11
C THR A 13 5.99 -4.18 -9.75
N LEU A 14 6.28 -4.33 -8.45
CA LEU A 14 7.47 -5.05 -7.96
C LEU A 14 7.34 -6.57 -8.16
N LEU A 15 6.12 -7.08 -7.95
CA LEU A 15 5.82 -8.50 -8.00
C LEU A 15 5.22 -8.90 -9.35
N ASN A 16 5.61 -10.07 -9.83
CA ASN A 16 4.99 -10.72 -10.98
C ASN A 16 3.62 -11.34 -10.62
N ARG A 17 2.91 -11.92 -11.59
CA ARG A 17 1.60 -12.57 -11.38
C ARG A 17 1.64 -13.76 -10.42
N ALA A 18 2.82 -14.31 -10.15
CA ALA A 18 3.01 -15.34 -9.12
C ALA A 18 3.27 -14.75 -7.72
N HIS A 19 3.03 -13.45 -7.53
CA HIS A 19 3.29 -12.69 -6.29
C HIS A 19 4.72 -12.82 -5.76
N ARG A 20 5.70 -12.83 -6.67
CA ARG A 20 7.14 -12.95 -6.33
C ARG A 20 7.97 -11.90 -7.06
N MET A 21 9.01 -11.40 -6.39
CA MET A 21 10.09 -10.70 -7.08
C MET A 21 10.86 -11.68 -7.96
N SER A 22 11.12 -11.29 -9.20
CA SER A 22 12.03 -12.04 -10.05
C SER A 22 13.47 -11.96 -9.53
N LEU A 23 14.32 -12.88 -9.93
CA LEU A 23 15.75 -12.84 -9.57
C LEU A 23 16.44 -11.58 -10.10
N ARG A 24 16.02 -11.07 -11.27
CA ARG A 24 16.56 -9.85 -11.87
C ARG A 24 16.15 -8.62 -11.07
N THR A 25 14.87 -8.48 -10.73
CA THR A 25 14.35 -7.40 -9.88
C THR A 25 15.03 -7.41 -8.50
N LEU A 26 15.19 -8.58 -7.90
CA LEU A 26 15.87 -8.73 -6.62
C LEU A 26 17.36 -8.35 -6.71
N ALA A 27 18.06 -8.73 -7.78
CA ALA A 27 19.47 -8.42 -7.95
C ALA A 27 19.72 -6.92 -8.07
N ILE A 28 18.93 -6.22 -8.92
CA ILE A 28 19.10 -4.77 -9.11
C ILE A 28 18.72 -3.99 -7.85
N THR A 29 17.59 -4.33 -7.19
CA THR A 29 17.17 -3.62 -5.97
C THR A 29 18.18 -3.81 -4.83
N ARG A 30 18.74 -5.01 -4.65
CA ARG A 30 19.83 -5.26 -3.69
C ARG A 30 21.08 -4.45 -3.99
N ARG A 31 21.48 -4.40 -5.25
CA ARG A 31 22.66 -3.62 -5.67
C ARG A 31 22.49 -2.14 -5.33
N LEU A 32 21.32 -1.58 -5.60
CA LEU A 32 21.02 -0.17 -5.32
C LEU A 32 20.93 0.10 -3.81
N ALA A 33 20.28 -0.77 -3.05
CA ALA A 33 20.25 -0.67 -1.59
C ALA A 33 21.65 -0.71 -0.97
N GLN A 34 22.54 -1.60 -1.46
CA GLN A 34 23.94 -1.67 -1.04
C GLN A 34 24.74 -0.42 -1.43
N ALA A 35 24.38 0.24 -2.53
CA ALA A 35 24.97 1.52 -2.94
C ALA A 35 24.41 2.73 -2.16
N GLY A 36 23.51 2.51 -1.19
CA GLY A 36 22.91 3.56 -0.36
C GLY A 36 21.74 4.29 -1.02
N ILE A 37 21.19 3.76 -2.10
CA ILE A 37 19.99 4.31 -2.74
C ILE A 37 18.76 3.65 -2.10
N PRO A 38 17.92 4.39 -1.37
CA PRO A 38 16.73 3.83 -0.70
C PRO A 38 15.71 3.31 -1.72
N ILE A 39 15.22 2.10 -1.48
CA ILE A 39 14.14 1.46 -2.22
C ILE A 39 12.93 1.40 -1.29
N ILE A 40 12.02 2.33 -1.43
CA ILE A 40 10.88 2.49 -0.53
C ILE A 40 9.65 1.84 -1.18
N LEU A 41 9.14 0.79 -0.55
CA LEU A 41 7.94 0.12 -1.00
C LEU A 41 6.70 0.85 -0.49
N VAL A 42 5.74 1.08 -1.39
CA VAL A 42 4.52 1.89 -1.16
C VAL A 42 3.30 1.07 -1.50
N SER A 43 2.53 0.63 -0.52
CA SER A 43 1.46 -0.34 -0.76
C SER A 43 0.20 -0.12 0.09
N ALA A 44 -0.94 -0.65 -0.37
CA ALA A 44 -2.16 -0.78 0.43
C ALA A 44 -2.05 -1.87 1.52
N ARG A 45 -1.02 -2.70 1.46
CA ARG A 45 -0.79 -3.82 2.38
C ARG A 45 -0.48 -3.33 3.81
N PRO A 46 -0.77 -4.15 4.84
CA PRO A 46 -0.28 -3.90 6.19
C PRO A 46 1.26 -4.09 6.25
N PRO A 47 1.95 -3.43 7.21
CA PRO A 47 3.42 -3.43 7.29
C PRO A 47 4.05 -4.82 7.24
N LEU A 48 3.55 -5.77 8.03
CA LEU A 48 4.11 -7.12 8.10
C LEU A 48 3.90 -7.95 6.81
N ALA A 49 3.02 -7.52 5.90
CA ALA A 49 2.90 -8.11 4.56
C ALA A 49 3.83 -7.43 3.52
N ILE A 50 4.54 -6.35 3.92
CA ILE A 50 5.56 -5.66 3.12
C ILE A 50 6.97 -6.11 3.54
N THR A 51 7.21 -6.34 4.84
CA THR A 51 8.52 -6.66 5.40
C THR A 51 9.26 -7.83 4.70
N PRO A 52 8.62 -8.92 4.25
CA PRO A 52 9.34 -9.96 3.53
C PRO A 52 10.06 -9.47 2.27
N PHE A 53 9.52 -8.42 1.63
CA PHE A 53 10.13 -7.85 0.42
C PHE A 53 11.23 -6.85 0.76
N THR A 54 11.05 -5.99 1.79
CA THR A 54 12.12 -5.10 2.25
C THR A 54 13.31 -5.88 2.80
N ASP A 55 13.06 -6.98 3.53
CA ASP A 55 14.10 -7.87 4.03
C ASP A 55 14.85 -8.56 2.88
N ALA A 56 14.13 -8.98 1.84
CA ALA A 56 14.74 -9.57 0.66
C ALA A 56 15.60 -8.58 -0.10
N ILE A 57 15.21 -7.31 -0.22
CA ILE A 57 16.00 -6.23 -0.79
C ILE A 57 17.24 -5.96 0.09
N GLY A 58 17.05 -5.95 1.41
CA GLY A 58 18.10 -5.71 2.39
C GLY A 58 18.38 -4.24 2.68
N GLY A 59 19.25 -3.97 3.65
CA GLY A 59 19.65 -2.60 4.02
C GLY A 59 18.62 -1.85 4.87
N LYS A 60 17.71 -2.53 5.56
CA LYS A 60 16.71 -1.92 6.44
C LYS A 60 15.92 -0.79 5.74
N GLN A 61 15.30 -1.11 4.61
CA GLN A 61 14.55 -0.11 3.85
C GLN A 61 13.31 0.38 4.61
N PRO A 62 13.01 1.69 4.58
CA PRO A 62 11.73 2.19 5.02
C PRO A 62 10.58 1.62 4.18
N LEU A 63 9.38 1.58 4.74
CA LEU A 63 8.18 1.15 4.02
C LEU A 63 7.01 2.11 4.26
N ILE A 64 6.12 2.17 3.28
CA ILE A 64 4.88 2.95 3.32
C ILE A 64 3.72 1.96 3.17
N ALA A 65 2.93 1.84 4.24
CA ALA A 65 1.79 0.93 4.33
C ALA A 65 0.46 1.67 4.22
N PHE A 66 -0.63 0.93 3.95
CA PHE A 66 -2.00 1.44 3.91
C PHE A 66 -2.16 2.64 2.97
N ASN A 67 -1.54 2.59 1.77
CA ASN A 67 -1.54 3.69 0.78
C ASN A 67 -1.05 5.04 1.32
N GLY A 68 -0.15 5.04 2.30
CA GLY A 68 0.41 6.26 2.87
C GLY A 68 -0.06 6.60 4.28
N ALA A 69 -0.97 5.80 4.87
CA ALA A 69 -1.43 6.06 6.23
C ALA A 69 -0.36 5.80 7.30
N LEU A 70 0.62 4.94 7.01
CA LEU A 70 1.68 4.60 7.96
C LEU A 70 3.02 4.49 7.24
N ILE A 71 4.03 5.18 7.78
CA ILE A 71 5.42 5.08 7.33
C ILE A 71 6.26 4.55 8.49
N LEU A 72 6.98 3.48 8.23
CA LEU A 72 7.90 2.88 9.20
C LEU A 72 9.33 2.95 8.66
N ASP A 73 10.31 3.10 9.57
CA ASP A 73 11.71 2.91 9.22
C ASP A 73 12.08 1.42 9.07
N GLY A 74 13.33 1.15 8.74
CA GLY A 74 13.81 -0.23 8.55
C GLY A 74 13.88 -1.08 9.82
N ASP A 75 13.63 -0.50 11.00
CA ASP A 75 13.49 -1.18 12.29
C ASP A 75 12.03 -1.22 12.77
N LEU A 76 11.08 -0.86 11.88
CA LEU A 76 9.64 -0.77 12.12
C LEU A 76 9.24 0.29 13.16
N ASN A 77 10.06 1.30 13.41
CA ASN A 77 9.65 2.46 14.19
C ASN A 77 8.77 3.39 13.34
N GLU A 78 7.72 3.92 13.95
CA GLU A 78 6.82 4.85 13.29
C GLU A 78 7.53 6.18 12.96
N LEU A 79 7.47 6.59 11.69
CA LEU A 79 7.96 7.88 11.22
C LEU A 79 6.82 8.85 10.95
N TYR A 80 5.68 8.34 10.48
CA TYR A 80 4.50 9.11 10.13
C TYR A 80 3.27 8.22 10.25
N SER A 81 2.16 8.79 10.72
CA SER A 81 0.92 8.06 10.98
C SER A 81 -0.29 8.96 10.71
N VAL A 82 -1.25 8.44 9.96
CA VAL A 82 -2.57 9.03 9.73
C VAL A 82 -3.62 7.98 10.02
N THR A 83 -4.40 8.18 11.05
CA THR A 83 -5.43 7.24 11.50
C THR A 83 -6.83 7.79 11.24
N LEU A 84 -7.83 6.95 11.37
CA LEU A 84 -9.22 7.38 11.51
C LEU A 84 -9.37 8.18 12.80
N ASP A 85 -10.16 9.24 12.76
CA ASP A 85 -10.50 9.98 13.96
C ASP A 85 -11.36 9.10 14.90
N ASP A 86 -11.17 9.20 16.22
CA ASP A 86 -11.84 8.32 17.20
C ASP A 86 -13.38 8.36 17.09
N ALA A 87 -13.96 9.53 16.77
CA ALA A 87 -15.40 9.66 16.58
C ALA A 87 -15.91 8.88 15.35
N ASP A 88 -15.16 8.91 14.25
CA ASP A 88 -15.47 8.16 13.05
C ASP A 88 -15.31 6.65 13.28
N LEU A 89 -14.21 6.27 13.95
CA LEU A 89 -13.95 4.88 14.31
C LEU A 89 -15.11 4.31 15.12
N HIS A 90 -15.54 5.00 16.19
CA HIS A 90 -16.66 4.56 17.02
C HIS A 90 -17.98 4.47 16.24
N SER A 91 -18.23 5.43 15.35
CA SER A 91 -19.44 5.42 14.51
C SER A 91 -19.41 4.24 13.52
N LEU A 92 -18.26 3.99 12.89
CA LEU A 92 -18.06 2.88 11.97
C LEU A 92 -18.17 1.53 12.70
N GLU A 93 -17.54 1.37 13.87
CA GLU A 93 -17.68 0.17 14.70
C GLU A 93 -19.16 -0.13 14.98
N THR A 94 -19.90 0.89 15.43
CA THR A 94 -21.33 0.73 15.74
C THR A 94 -22.15 0.33 14.51
N LEU A 95 -21.90 0.96 13.36
CA LEU A 95 -22.63 0.68 12.12
C LEU A 95 -22.28 -0.70 11.53
N LEU A 96 -21.04 -1.12 11.63
CA LEU A 96 -20.56 -2.36 11.02
C LEU A 96 -20.84 -3.58 11.91
N GLU A 97 -20.56 -3.47 13.22
CA GLU A 97 -20.69 -4.60 14.13
C GLU A 97 -22.15 -4.91 14.52
N ASN A 98 -23.06 -3.95 14.38
CA ASN A 98 -24.50 -4.18 14.60
C ASN A 98 -25.26 -4.64 13.34
N ASP A 99 -24.63 -4.64 12.17
CA ASP A 99 -25.23 -5.12 10.93
C ASP A 99 -24.95 -6.62 10.76
N LEU A 100 -25.96 -7.44 11.04
CA LEU A 100 -25.85 -8.91 10.98
C LEU A 100 -25.52 -9.47 9.60
N ALA A 101 -25.66 -8.67 8.53
CA ALA A 101 -25.25 -9.07 7.19
C ALA A 101 -23.73 -8.96 7.02
N ILE A 102 -23.04 -8.17 7.85
CA ILE A 102 -21.59 -7.98 7.79
C ILE A 102 -20.92 -9.01 8.69
N THR A 103 -20.21 -9.94 8.09
CA THR A 103 -19.62 -11.07 8.81
C THR A 103 -18.13 -10.93 9.04
N SER A 104 -17.43 -10.15 8.23
CA SER A 104 -15.97 -9.97 8.35
C SER A 104 -15.61 -8.50 8.41
N ILE A 105 -15.15 -8.07 9.58
CA ILE A 105 -14.64 -6.72 9.85
C ILE A 105 -13.21 -6.87 10.37
N ASN A 106 -12.30 -6.08 9.80
CA ASN A 106 -10.89 -6.18 10.10
C ASN A 106 -10.33 -4.77 10.35
N TYR A 107 -9.61 -4.61 11.45
CA TYR A 107 -9.03 -3.36 11.91
C TYR A 107 -7.51 -3.48 11.90
N TYR A 108 -6.85 -2.55 11.21
CA TYR A 108 -5.39 -2.51 11.16
C TYR A 108 -4.87 -1.31 11.98
N GLN A 109 -4.05 -1.60 12.99
CA GLN A 109 -3.42 -0.62 13.87
C GLN A 109 -1.91 -0.88 13.89
N GLY A 110 -1.12 -0.01 13.27
CA GLY A 110 0.31 -0.25 13.15
C GLY A 110 0.61 -1.60 12.50
N THR A 111 1.34 -2.44 13.20
CA THR A 111 1.65 -3.82 12.76
C THR A 111 0.60 -4.86 13.19
N HIS A 112 -0.45 -4.44 13.90
CA HIS A 112 -1.47 -5.35 14.42
C HIS A 112 -2.67 -5.43 13.47
N TRP A 113 -3.22 -6.63 13.39
CA TRP A 113 -4.46 -6.92 12.69
C TRP A 113 -5.46 -7.54 13.64
N TYR A 114 -6.60 -6.90 13.83
CA TYR A 114 -7.67 -7.31 14.73
C TYR A 114 -8.96 -7.60 13.97
N SER A 115 -9.73 -8.59 14.47
CA SER A 115 -11.08 -8.86 13.99
C SER A 115 -12.00 -9.22 15.16
N PRO A 116 -13.30 -8.86 15.15
CA PRO A 116 -14.29 -9.41 16.07
C PRO A 116 -14.41 -10.93 15.95
N ASP A 117 -14.21 -11.49 14.75
CA ASP A 117 -14.19 -12.92 14.47
C ASP A 117 -12.98 -13.29 13.60
N PRO A 118 -11.81 -13.59 14.23
CA PRO A 118 -10.60 -13.97 13.51
C PRO A 118 -10.72 -15.28 12.70
N ASP A 119 -11.65 -16.15 13.07
CA ASP A 119 -11.88 -17.45 12.44
C ASP A 119 -12.92 -17.39 11.30
N ASN A 120 -13.47 -16.20 11.02
CA ASN A 120 -14.37 -15.99 9.90
C ASN A 120 -13.71 -16.36 8.57
N PHE A 121 -14.47 -16.97 7.67
CA PHE A 121 -13.99 -17.44 6.35
C PHE A 121 -13.17 -16.37 5.59
N TRP A 122 -13.69 -15.16 5.47
CA TRP A 122 -13.02 -14.07 4.75
C TRP A 122 -11.73 -13.62 5.45
N THR A 123 -11.76 -13.55 6.79
CA THR A 123 -10.57 -13.16 7.59
C THR A 123 -9.47 -14.21 7.45
N VAL A 124 -9.82 -15.50 7.50
CA VAL A 124 -8.86 -16.60 7.27
C VAL A 124 -8.30 -16.57 5.85
N GLN A 125 -9.16 -16.37 4.84
CA GLN A 125 -8.75 -16.25 3.44
C GLN A 125 -7.75 -15.11 3.22
N GLU A 126 -8.01 -13.93 3.78
CA GLU A 126 -7.07 -12.79 3.72
C GLU A 126 -5.76 -13.11 4.44
N GLY A 127 -5.84 -13.86 5.53
CA GLY A 127 -4.68 -14.36 6.25
C GLY A 127 -3.81 -15.30 5.41
N ASP A 128 -4.41 -16.16 4.62
CA ASP A 128 -3.68 -17.06 3.72
C ASP A 128 -3.04 -16.32 2.54
N ILE A 129 -3.69 -15.24 2.06
CA ILE A 129 -3.15 -14.37 1.00
C ILE A 129 -1.96 -13.56 1.51
N THR A 130 -2.07 -12.98 2.71
CA THR A 130 -1.07 -12.06 3.25
C THR A 130 0.04 -12.74 4.05
N GLY A 131 -0.15 -14.00 4.44
CA GLY A 131 0.74 -14.71 5.36
C GLY A 131 0.59 -14.27 6.82
N LEU A 132 -0.42 -13.48 7.15
CA LEU A 132 -0.66 -12.93 8.48
C LEU A 132 -1.84 -13.65 9.18
N ARG A 133 -2.03 -13.35 10.46
CA ARG A 133 -3.20 -13.84 11.20
C ARG A 133 -3.79 -12.70 12.03
N ALA A 134 -5.11 -12.55 11.91
CA ALA A 134 -5.85 -11.64 12.76
C ALA A 134 -5.88 -12.17 14.19
N THR A 135 -5.91 -11.26 15.14
CA THR A 135 -6.15 -11.56 16.55
C THR A 135 -7.51 -11.01 16.98
N LYS A 136 -8.03 -11.52 18.08
CA LYS A 136 -9.30 -11.01 18.63
C LYS A 136 -9.20 -9.54 18.94
N ARG A 137 -10.18 -8.77 18.46
CA ARG A 137 -10.27 -7.34 18.70
C ARG A 137 -10.34 -7.05 20.23
N PRO A 138 -9.54 -6.11 20.75
CA PRO A 138 -9.69 -5.63 22.12
C PRO A 138 -10.99 -4.85 22.32
N ALA A 139 -11.41 -4.67 23.56
CA ALA A 139 -12.64 -3.94 23.89
C ALA A 139 -12.63 -2.49 23.39
N THR A 140 -11.45 -1.86 23.36
CA THR A 140 -11.27 -0.50 22.87
C THR A 140 -10.16 -0.51 21.81
N LEU A 141 -10.43 0.10 20.66
CA LEU A 141 -9.47 0.37 19.60
C LEU A 141 -9.29 1.88 19.44
N THR A 142 -8.06 2.29 19.19
CA THR A 142 -7.67 3.66 18.84
C THR A 142 -6.61 3.60 17.76
N ASN A 143 -6.30 4.72 17.12
CA ASN A 143 -5.22 4.80 16.13
C ASN A 143 -5.32 3.74 15.01
N VAL A 144 -6.53 3.48 14.53
CA VAL A 144 -6.79 2.55 13.43
C VAL A 144 -6.44 3.23 12.11
N HIS A 145 -5.55 2.62 11.32
CA HIS A 145 -5.11 3.13 10.03
C HIS A 145 -6.06 2.74 8.91
N LYS A 146 -6.60 1.52 8.96
CA LYS A 146 -7.49 0.97 7.94
C LYS A 146 -8.53 0.05 8.57
N ILE A 147 -9.78 0.15 8.10
CA ILE A 147 -10.80 -0.88 8.28
C ILE A 147 -10.96 -1.58 6.92
N LEU A 148 -10.97 -2.90 6.94
CA LEU A 148 -11.28 -3.76 5.79
C LEU A 148 -12.52 -4.58 6.11
N VAL A 149 -13.58 -4.37 5.34
CA VAL A 149 -14.79 -5.18 5.40
C VAL A 149 -14.80 -6.12 4.20
N MET A 150 -15.00 -7.40 4.44
CA MET A 150 -15.05 -8.42 3.40
C MET A 150 -16.39 -9.16 3.43
N GLY A 151 -16.89 -9.50 2.25
CA GLY A 151 -18.16 -10.21 2.08
C GLY A 151 -18.55 -10.32 0.61
N ASP A 152 -19.75 -10.81 0.35
CA ASP A 152 -20.26 -10.96 -1.02
C ASP A 152 -20.34 -9.62 -1.74
N ALA A 153 -20.00 -9.60 -3.03
CA ALA A 153 -19.90 -8.39 -3.84
C ALA A 153 -21.16 -7.47 -3.80
N PRO A 154 -22.39 -7.98 -3.83
CA PRO A 154 -23.59 -7.14 -3.69
C PRO A 154 -23.67 -6.43 -2.34
N LEU A 155 -23.32 -7.12 -1.23
CA LEU A 155 -23.29 -6.55 0.11
C LEU A 155 -22.22 -5.41 0.20
N ILE A 156 -21.03 -5.68 -0.29
CA ILE A 156 -19.90 -4.74 -0.27
C ILE A 156 -20.23 -3.48 -1.09
N ARG A 157 -20.88 -3.63 -2.24
CA ARG A 157 -21.34 -2.49 -3.05
C ARG A 157 -22.38 -1.64 -2.31
N ALA A 158 -23.41 -2.28 -1.75
CA ALA A 158 -24.44 -1.59 -0.99
C ALA A 158 -23.88 -0.88 0.24
N LEU A 159 -22.91 -1.50 0.92
CA LEU A 159 -22.23 -0.91 2.06
C LEU A 159 -21.41 0.34 1.65
N GLN A 160 -20.69 0.29 0.54
CA GLN A 160 -19.97 1.44 0.00
C GLN A 160 -20.93 2.61 -0.29
N GLU A 161 -22.02 2.35 -0.98
CA GLU A 161 -23.03 3.36 -1.32
C GLU A 161 -23.66 3.97 -0.06
N ARG A 162 -23.87 3.19 0.98
CA ARG A 162 -24.42 3.63 2.27
C ARG A 162 -23.45 4.48 3.06
N LEU A 163 -22.15 4.09 3.12
CA LEU A 163 -21.18 4.75 3.98
C LEU A 163 -20.57 6.02 3.37
N LYS A 164 -20.32 6.06 2.06
CA LYS A 164 -19.68 7.23 1.42
C LYS A 164 -20.36 8.58 1.73
N PRO A 165 -21.68 8.70 1.67
CA PRO A 165 -22.35 9.98 1.99
C PRO A 165 -22.27 10.36 3.48
N GLN A 166 -22.13 9.37 4.37
CA GLN A 166 -22.08 9.60 5.82
C GLN A 166 -20.68 10.04 6.27
N PHE A 167 -19.62 9.60 5.57
CA PHE A 167 -18.22 9.87 5.89
C PHE A 167 -17.49 10.50 4.68
N PRO A 168 -17.86 11.71 4.23
CA PRO A 168 -17.30 12.31 3.02
C PRO A 168 -15.81 12.68 3.13
N HIS A 169 -15.29 12.73 4.35
CA HIS A 169 -13.89 13.00 4.67
C HIS A 169 -13.03 11.73 4.77
N LEU A 170 -13.64 10.55 4.68
CA LEU A 170 -12.94 9.29 4.58
C LEU A 170 -12.84 8.83 3.11
N GLU A 171 -11.79 8.12 2.80
CA GLU A 171 -11.68 7.38 1.55
C GLU A 171 -12.28 5.99 1.76
N ILE A 172 -13.39 5.74 1.07
CA ILE A 172 -14.16 4.48 1.14
C ILE A 172 -14.24 3.91 -0.25
N HIS A 173 -13.44 2.90 -0.55
CA HIS A 173 -13.35 2.34 -1.89
C HIS A 173 -13.29 0.81 -1.85
N ARG A 174 -13.64 0.20 -2.97
CA ARG A 174 -13.47 -1.24 -3.16
C ARG A 174 -12.13 -1.49 -3.84
N SER A 175 -11.28 -2.28 -3.19
CA SER A 175 -10.04 -2.78 -3.80
C SER A 175 -10.28 -4.06 -4.61
N LYS A 176 -11.35 -4.79 -4.29
CA LYS A 176 -11.93 -5.91 -5.05
C LYS A 176 -13.45 -5.85 -4.91
N ASP A 177 -14.18 -6.64 -5.68
CA ASP A 177 -15.65 -6.67 -5.56
C ASP A 177 -16.13 -7.08 -4.15
N GLU A 178 -15.36 -7.93 -3.48
CA GLU A 178 -15.64 -8.46 -2.14
C GLU A 178 -14.95 -7.69 -1.00
N TYR A 179 -14.15 -6.65 -1.30
CA TYR A 179 -13.32 -5.93 -0.33
C TYR A 179 -13.64 -4.44 -0.29
N LEU A 180 -14.07 -3.94 0.85
CA LEU A 180 -14.26 -2.50 1.10
C LEU A 180 -13.19 -2.01 2.06
N GLU A 181 -12.40 -1.06 1.62
CA GLU A 181 -11.37 -0.40 2.42
C GLU A 181 -11.85 0.98 2.86
N ILE A 182 -11.62 1.30 4.13
CA ILE A 182 -11.95 2.59 4.75
C ILE A 182 -10.67 3.12 5.39
N VAL A 183 -10.21 4.27 4.92
CA VAL A 183 -9.00 4.95 5.40
C VAL A 183 -9.25 6.46 5.52
N ASN A 184 -8.39 7.16 6.24
CA ASN A 184 -8.44 8.62 6.27
C ASN A 184 -8.04 9.18 4.89
N LYS A 185 -8.80 10.13 4.37
CA LYS A 185 -8.56 10.75 3.04
C LYS A 185 -7.22 11.48 2.93
N ARG A 186 -6.61 11.84 4.05
CA ARG A 186 -5.26 12.42 4.10
C ARG A 186 -4.16 11.39 3.87
N ALA A 187 -4.47 10.10 3.95
CA ALA A 187 -3.53 9.03 3.64
C ALA A 187 -3.45 8.85 2.12
N THR A 188 -2.42 9.41 1.50
CA THR A 188 -2.15 9.26 0.07
C THR A 188 -0.71 8.87 -0.17
N LYS A 189 -0.45 8.11 -1.25
CA LYS A 189 0.91 7.72 -1.61
C LYS A 189 1.79 8.95 -1.90
N ALA A 190 1.23 10.00 -2.52
CA ALA A 190 1.96 11.24 -2.79
C ALA A 190 2.42 11.96 -1.51
N GLN A 191 1.54 12.09 -0.51
CA GLN A 191 1.92 12.72 0.76
C GLN A 191 3.00 11.91 1.49
N ALA A 192 2.89 10.59 1.44
CA ALA A 192 3.86 9.71 2.07
C ALA A 192 5.25 9.82 1.42
N ILE A 193 5.34 9.83 0.08
CA ILE A 193 6.64 10.00 -0.58
C ILE A 193 7.19 11.42 -0.46
N ALA A 194 6.32 12.44 -0.35
CA ALA A 194 6.74 13.80 -0.06
C ALA A 194 7.41 13.88 1.33
N PHE A 195 6.76 13.33 2.35
CA PHE A 195 7.33 13.23 3.71
C PHE A 195 8.68 12.50 3.71
N MET A 196 8.77 11.38 3.00
CA MET A 196 10.03 10.64 2.90
C MET A 196 11.11 11.43 2.14
N GLY A 197 10.75 12.15 1.09
CA GLY A 197 11.66 13.03 0.35
C GLY A 197 12.27 14.12 1.25
N GLU A 198 11.45 14.79 2.05
CA GLU A 198 11.93 15.78 3.04
C GLU A 198 12.87 15.15 4.06
N ARG A 199 12.51 14.00 4.62
CA ARG A 199 13.31 13.30 5.62
C ARG A 199 14.66 12.80 5.08
N LEU A 200 14.71 12.38 3.82
CA LEU A 200 15.93 11.92 3.15
C LEU A 200 16.74 13.05 2.52
N GLY A 201 16.22 14.28 2.48
CA GLY A 201 16.83 15.39 1.75
C GLY A 201 16.88 15.12 0.25
N VAL A 202 15.87 14.45 -0.31
CA VAL A 202 15.73 14.12 -1.73
C VAL A 202 14.51 14.86 -2.30
N PRO A 203 14.71 15.90 -3.14
CA PRO A 203 13.60 16.59 -3.77
C PRO A 203 12.86 15.67 -4.76
N ALA A 204 11.58 15.94 -5.01
CA ALA A 204 10.76 15.16 -5.93
C ALA A 204 11.45 14.95 -7.30
N ALA A 205 12.11 15.99 -7.84
CA ALA A 205 12.82 15.93 -9.12
C ALA A 205 13.96 14.87 -9.19
N GLU A 206 14.45 14.43 -8.03
CA GLU A 206 15.51 13.43 -7.91
C GLU A 206 14.97 12.04 -7.48
N SER A 207 13.65 11.85 -7.57
CA SER A 207 12.98 10.59 -7.25
C SER A 207 12.43 9.88 -8.49
N VAL A 208 12.38 8.55 -8.41
CA VAL A 208 11.74 7.68 -9.39
C VAL A 208 10.57 6.99 -8.72
N ALA A 209 9.40 6.94 -9.34
CA ALA A 209 8.25 6.19 -8.85
C ALA A 209 7.76 5.19 -9.91
N PHE A 210 7.40 3.98 -9.45
CA PHE A 210 6.84 2.90 -10.26
C PHE A 210 5.45 2.55 -9.74
N GLY A 211 4.50 2.40 -10.66
CA GLY A 211 3.13 2.00 -10.33
C GLY A 211 2.39 1.45 -11.53
N ASP A 212 1.26 0.83 -11.28
CA ASP A 212 0.45 0.21 -12.33
C ASP A 212 -1.06 0.46 -12.20
N ASN A 213 -1.52 1.12 -11.14
CA ASN A 213 -2.96 1.24 -10.89
C ASN A 213 -3.36 2.67 -10.45
N TYR A 214 -4.66 2.93 -10.34
CA TYR A 214 -5.22 4.24 -10.02
C TYR A 214 -4.79 4.78 -8.65
N ASN A 215 -4.56 3.91 -7.67
CA ASN A 215 -4.04 4.30 -6.36
C ASN A 215 -2.56 4.73 -6.36
N ASP A 216 -1.86 4.58 -7.50
CA ASP A 216 -0.48 5.04 -7.70
C ASP A 216 -0.41 6.41 -8.36
N LEU A 217 -1.50 6.88 -8.96
CA LEU A 217 -1.49 8.01 -9.87
C LEU A 217 -0.99 9.31 -9.20
N ASP A 218 -1.36 9.53 -7.95
CA ASP A 218 -0.89 10.69 -7.19
C ASP A 218 0.62 10.63 -6.90
N MET A 219 1.14 9.44 -6.55
CA MET A 219 2.57 9.18 -6.38
C MET A 219 3.33 9.38 -7.70
N LEU A 220 2.81 8.83 -8.79
CA LEU A 220 3.41 8.94 -10.12
C LEU A 220 3.46 10.40 -10.60
N ARG A 221 2.43 11.18 -10.36
CA ARG A 221 2.40 12.62 -10.66
C ARG A 221 3.36 13.45 -9.81
N TYR A 222 3.61 13.04 -8.57
CA TYR A 222 4.48 13.75 -7.65
C TYR A 222 5.97 13.53 -7.95
N ALA A 223 6.37 12.32 -8.32
CA ALA A 223 7.77 11.96 -8.55
C ALA A 223 8.35 12.67 -9.78
N GLY A 224 9.64 13.01 -9.71
CA GLY A 224 10.34 13.66 -10.84
C GLY A 224 10.49 12.77 -12.07
N TYR A 225 10.47 11.46 -11.90
CA TYR A 225 10.44 10.49 -12.98
C TYR A 225 9.45 9.37 -12.69
N SER A 226 8.34 9.39 -13.38
CA SER A 226 7.27 8.42 -13.21
C SER A 226 7.34 7.33 -14.27
N VAL A 227 7.16 6.09 -13.84
CA VAL A 227 7.21 4.90 -14.67
C VAL A 227 5.90 4.11 -14.51
N ALA A 228 5.09 4.08 -15.56
CA ALA A 228 3.96 3.18 -15.61
C ALA A 228 4.41 1.78 -16.06
N MET A 229 3.94 0.75 -15.36
CA MET A 229 4.15 -0.63 -15.78
C MET A 229 3.37 -0.93 -17.07
N GLY A 230 3.86 -1.84 -17.89
CA GLY A 230 3.20 -2.21 -19.14
C GLY A 230 1.81 -2.83 -18.97
N ASN A 231 1.52 -3.38 -17.79
CA ASN A 231 0.21 -3.90 -17.40
C ASN A 231 -0.76 -2.84 -16.87
N ALA A 232 -0.32 -1.58 -16.68
CA ALA A 232 -1.19 -0.50 -16.22
C ALA A 232 -2.28 -0.15 -17.26
N PRO A 233 -3.42 0.43 -16.83
CA PRO A 233 -4.39 1.03 -17.75
C PRO A 233 -3.79 2.13 -18.62
N ASP A 234 -4.35 2.33 -19.82
CA ASP A 234 -3.78 3.27 -20.80
C ASP A 234 -3.84 4.74 -20.37
N ASP A 235 -4.85 5.11 -19.59
CA ASP A 235 -4.98 6.45 -19.01
C ASP A 235 -3.89 6.73 -17.97
N ILE A 236 -3.49 5.74 -17.17
CA ILE A 236 -2.35 5.86 -16.25
C ILE A 236 -1.04 5.97 -17.03
N LYS A 237 -0.84 5.13 -18.06
CA LYS A 237 0.34 5.18 -18.94
C LYS A 237 0.53 6.56 -19.58
N ALA A 238 -0.56 7.20 -19.97
CA ALA A 238 -0.54 8.52 -20.62
C ALA A 238 -0.06 9.65 -19.68
N GLU A 239 -0.14 9.45 -18.36
CA GLU A 239 0.25 10.44 -17.34
C GLU A 239 1.71 10.31 -16.89
N CYS A 240 2.41 9.26 -17.30
CA CYS A 240 3.75 8.95 -16.82
C CYS A 240 4.86 9.41 -17.77
N SER A 241 6.05 9.64 -17.23
CA SER A 241 7.24 10.01 -18.01
C SER A 241 7.61 8.94 -19.05
N ILE A 242 7.44 7.68 -18.68
CA ILE A 242 7.62 6.53 -19.58
C ILE A 242 6.68 5.38 -19.22
N VAL A 243 6.49 4.49 -20.19
CA VAL A 243 5.91 3.16 -19.99
C VAL A 243 7.02 2.13 -20.13
N THR A 244 7.10 1.20 -19.20
CA THR A 244 8.04 0.07 -19.25
C THR A 244 7.34 -1.24 -19.64
N ALA A 245 8.08 -2.36 -19.67
CA ALA A 245 7.51 -3.68 -19.87
C ALA A 245 6.56 -4.07 -18.70
N PRO A 246 5.67 -5.05 -18.87
CA PRO A 246 4.85 -5.58 -17.80
C PRO A 246 5.69 -6.11 -16.62
N ASN A 247 5.05 -6.24 -15.47
CA ASN A 247 5.66 -6.80 -14.25
C ASN A 247 6.15 -8.25 -14.44
N ASP A 248 5.50 -9.04 -15.30
CA ASP A 248 5.93 -10.41 -15.65
C ASP A 248 7.18 -10.45 -16.56
N GLU A 249 7.57 -9.30 -17.13
CA GLU A 249 8.72 -9.16 -18.03
C GLU A 249 9.83 -8.30 -17.43
N ASP A 250 9.88 -8.18 -16.09
CA ASP A 250 10.90 -7.41 -15.37
C ASP A 250 10.94 -5.92 -15.70
N GLY A 251 9.81 -5.29 -16.01
CA GLY A 251 9.74 -3.89 -16.45
C GLY A 251 10.40 -2.92 -15.46
N LEU A 252 10.22 -3.13 -14.16
CA LEU A 252 10.88 -2.33 -13.12
C LEU A 252 12.40 -2.48 -13.20
N ALA A 253 12.91 -3.70 -13.27
CA ALA A 253 14.35 -3.96 -13.33
C ALA A 253 14.99 -3.34 -14.57
N GLN A 254 14.33 -3.43 -15.75
CA GLN A 254 14.83 -2.85 -17.00
C GLN A 254 15.05 -1.33 -16.88
N VAL A 255 14.13 -0.63 -16.22
CA VAL A 255 14.29 0.82 -16.02
C VAL A 255 15.38 1.13 -15.00
N LEU A 256 15.43 0.40 -13.88
CA LEU A 256 16.47 0.62 -12.87
C LEU A 256 17.87 0.36 -13.41
N GLU A 257 18.08 -0.69 -14.21
CA GLU A 257 19.37 -0.96 -14.85
C GLU A 257 19.81 0.15 -15.81
N ARG A 258 18.86 0.76 -16.52
CA ARG A 258 19.13 1.89 -17.44
C ARG A 258 19.44 3.18 -16.69
N LEU A 259 18.73 3.47 -15.59
CA LEU A 259 18.90 4.70 -14.80
C LEU A 259 20.14 4.63 -13.91
N PHE A 260 20.53 3.42 -13.50
CA PHE A 260 21.63 3.16 -12.58
C PHE A 260 22.56 2.08 -13.19
N PRO A 261 23.32 2.42 -14.22
CA PRO A 261 24.26 1.48 -14.81
C PRO A 261 25.32 1.00 -13.78
N ALA A 262 25.94 -0.16 -14.05
CA ALA A 262 26.94 -0.76 -13.17
C ALA A 262 28.23 0.05 -13.10
#